data_12af6cbee9f57dade42a6765b9d36804
#
_entry.id   12af6cbee9f57dade42a6765b9d36804
#
_cell.length_a   1.000
_cell.length_b   1.000
_cell.length_c   1.000
_cell.angle_alpha   90.00
_cell.angle_beta   90.00
_cell.angle_gamma   90.00
#
_symmetry.space_group_name_H-M   'P 1'
#
loop_
_entity.id
_entity.type
_entity.pdbx_description
1 polymer ?
#
loop_
_entity_poly.entity_id
_entity_poly.type
_entity_poly.pdbx_seq_one_letter_code
_entity_poly.pdbx_strand_id
1 'polypeptide(L)'
;MNFKKTMLVRGPALTQSGYGEHTRFVLRAMRRREDEFDIHILPTVWGETGWLAIPDEERSWIDDCVKKAVKHLEAKLPYDVSVQVTIPNEWQRLAAINIGVTAGIETNKVSPGWIQQANQVDRVVVVSDHAKRGFEAKYQGQDQNGNLVNLECSKPINVVGYPVKSFDTEELDLNLDYDFNYLAVAQWGPRKNMHNLIKWFVEENHDQEVGLIVKTSLKNNSAVDREYCEKMVSSAIPKIDDCKCKVYLLHGDLSEAQMHSVYQHPQVKVMVSLTHGEGFGLPLFEAAYSGMPVIAPGWSGQTDFLYIPNASKSKSRKKKAMFSEVDYTIGPVPDHSLWEGVIDKGMMWCFPEEGSFKLRMRQVRNNYEKSVKRAKTLQKWILEEYESDKMHEKLSTTICPPPSKEAKEWLSQLSDIEII
;
A
#
# COMPACT_ATOMS: atom_id res chain seq x y z
N MET A 1 37.94 13.37 5.03
CA MET A 1 36.81 12.62 5.67
C MET A 1 35.54 13.05 4.95
N ASN A 2 34.88 12.14 4.22
CA ASN A 2 33.56 12.45 3.68
C ASN A 2 32.59 12.53 4.84
N PHE A 3 32.10 13.71 5.19
CA PHE A 3 31.04 13.88 6.19
C PHE A 3 29.74 13.37 5.61
N LYS A 4 29.16 12.32 6.23
CA LYS A 4 27.85 11.83 5.88
C LYS A 4 26.80 12.85 6.33
N LYS A 5 25.75 13.05 5.50
CA LYS A 5 24.58 13.85 5.90
C LYS A 5 23.74 13.07 6.90
N THR A 6 23.24 13.74 7.92
CA THR A 6 22.36 13.13 8.91
C THR A 6 20.94 13.07 8.35
N MET A 7 20.34 11.87 8.39
CA MET A 7 18.98 11.64 7.90
C MET A 7 18.09 11.06 9.01
N LEU A 8 16.96 11.73 9.30
CA LEU A 8 15.93 11.24 10.20
C LEU A 8 14.81 10.61 9.39
N VAL A 9 14.58 9.30 9.55
CA VAL A 9 13.37 8.63 9.05
C VAL A 9 12.37 8.50 10.20
N ARG A 10 11.22 9.15 10.07
CA ARG A 10 10.12 9.10 11.05
C ARG A 10 8.96 8.32 10.45
N GLY A 11 8.53 7.25 11.12
CA GLY A 11 7.42 6.43 10.67
C GLY A 11 7.27 5.13 11.47
N PRO A 12 6.19 4.36 11.25
CA PRO A 12 5.87 3.17 12.05
C PRO A 12 6.69 1.93 11.64
N ALA A 13 8.01 2.03 11.61
CA ALA A 13 8.94 1.01 11.12
C ALA A 13 8.73 -0.39 11.74
N LEU A 14 8.28 -0.44 12.99
CA LEU A 14 8.13 -1.66 13.79
C LEU A 14 6.71 -2.23 13.79
N THR A 15 5.77 -1.66 13.04
CA THR A 15 4.38 -2.13 13.03
C THR A 15 4.10 -3.09 11.88
N GLN A 16 3.21 -4.04 12.12
CA GLN A 16 2.68 -4.96 11.09
C GLN A 16 1.49 -4.30 10.36
N SER A 17 1.77 -3.19 9.67
CA SER A 17 0.77 -2.40 8.95
C SER A 17 1.28 -2.02 7.55
N GLY A 18 0.38 -1.56 6.67
CA GLY A 18 0.76 -1.03 5.36
C GLY A 18 1.74 0.15 5.46
N TYR A 19 1.56 1.05 6.44
CA TYR A 19 2.53 2.13 6.69
C TYR A 19 3.82 1.63 7.33
N GLY A 20 3.78 0.55 8.13
CA GLY A 20 4.98 -0.12 8.62
C GLY A 20 5.81 -0.67 7.46
N GLU A 21 5.18 -1.37 6.53
CA GLU A 21 5.86 -1.86 5.33
C GLU A 21 6.37 -0.70 4.45
N HIS A 22 5.60 0.37 4.31
CA HIS A 22 6.05 1.55 3.59
C HIS A 22 7.30 2.19 4.21
N THR A 23 7.34 2.26 5.55
CA THR A 23 8.51 2.77 6.28
C THR A 23 9.73 1.87 6.04
N ARG A 24 9.57 0.55 6.14
CA ARG A 24 10.66 -0.41 5.86
C ARG A 24 11.13 -0.33 4.40
N PHE A 25 10.23 -0.12 3.45
CA PHE A 25 10.62 0.10 2.06
C PHE A 25 11.51 1.35 1.90
N VAL A 26 11.16 2.47 2.55
CA VAL A 26 12.00 3.67 2.60
C VAL A 26 13.35 3.36 3.25
N LEU A 27 13.34 2.66 4.37
CA LEU A 27 14.56 2.29 5.10
C LEU A 27 15.49 1.40 4.27
N ARG A 28 14.97 0.37 3.61
CA ARG A 28 15.73 -0.50 2.69
C ARG A 28 16.31 0.29 1.51
N ALA A 29 15.56 1.24 0.96
CA ALA A 29 16.03 2.10 -0.12
C ALA A 29 17.16 3.03 0.33
N MET A 30 17.06 3.63 1.52
CA MET A 30 18.06 4.54 2.04
C MET A 30 19.29 3.82 2.63
N ARG A 31 19.14 2.61 3.18
CA ARG A 31 20.25 1.76 3.64
C ARG A 31 21.27 1.50 2.53
N ARG A 32 20.85 1.48 1.26
CA ARG A 32 21.74 1.35 0.09
C ARG A 32 22.65 2.56 -0.13
N ARG A 33 22.41 3.65 0.61
CA ARG A 33 23.16 4.91 0.54
C ARG A 33 23.76 5.29 1.89
N GLU A 34 24.10 4.30 2.71
CA GLU A 34 24.76 4.53 4.01
C GLU A 34 26.17 5.11 3.87
N ASP A 35 26.78 5.07 2.69
CA ASP A 35 28.01 5.79 2.37
C ASP A 35 27.82 7.32 2.32
N GLU A 36 26.60 7.79 1.95
CA GLU A 36 26.25 9.20 1.86
C GLU A 36 25.50 9.71 3.12
N PHE A 37 24.71 8.84 3.77
CA PHE A 37 23.82 9.22 4.86
C PHE A 37 24.10 8.44 6.15
N ASP A 38 24.14 9.14 7.28
CA ASP A 38 24.00 8.53 8.60
C ASP A 38 22.50 8.50 8.96
N ILE A 39 21.93 7.29 8.96
CA ILE A 39 20.49 7.08 9.07
C ILE A 39 20.10 6.91 10.54
N HIS A 40 19.13 7.71 10.96
CA HIS A 40 18.51 7.71 12.27
C HIS A 40 17.02 7.42 12.13
N ILE A 41 16.43 6.69 13.07
CA ILE A 41 15.02 6.31 13.01
C ILE A 41 14.27 6.79 14.24
N LEU A 42 13.16 7.50 14.01
CA LEU A 42 12.19 7.86 15.04
C LEU A 42 10.91 7.03 14.79
N PRO A 43 10.78 5.87 15.48
CA PRO A 43 9.62 5.02 15.27
C PRO A 43 8.35 5.67 15.85
N THR A 44 7.25 5.53 15.11
CA THR A 44 5.92 5.94 15.55
C THR A 44 5.01 4.72 15.68
N VAL A 45 3.90 4.87 16.39
CA VAL A 45 2.82 3.89 16.41
C VAL A 45 1.91 4.10 15.19
N TRP A 46 1.17 3.07 14.76
CA TRP A 46 0.18 3.17 13.71
C TRP A 46 -1.07 2.38 14.11
N GLY A 47 -2.05 3.07 14.64
CA GLY A 47 -3.29 2.46 15.12
C GLY A 47 -3.04 1.31 16.10
N GLU A 48 -3.97 0.36 16.13
CA GLU A 48 -3.90 -0.85 16.95
C GLU A 48 -3.46 -2.03 16.06
N THR A 49 -2.17 -2.09 15.73
CA THR A 49 -1.59 -3.15 14.89
C THR A 49 -0.57 -3.97 15.68
N GLY A 50 -0.27 -5.19 15.19
CA GLY A 50 0.83 -6.00 15.71
C GLY A 50 2.19 -5.32 15.55
N TRP A 51 3.19 -5.81 16.27
CA TRP A 51 4.57 -5.36 16.22
C TRP A 51 5.46 -6.46 15.66
N LEU A 52 6.55 -6.07 14.97
CA LEU A 52 7.60 -7.00 14.58
C LEU A 52 8.36 -7.45 15.81
N ALA A 53 8.08 -8.68 16.27
CA ALA A 53 8.67 -9.23 17.49
C ALA A 53 9.96 -10.00 17.22
N ILE A 54 10.17 -10.49 15.98
CA ILE A 54 11.31 -11.34 15.63
C ILE A 54 12.56 -10.50 15.42
N PRO A 55 13.66 -10.76 16.16
CA PRO A 55 14.92 -10.03 16.02
C PRO A 55 15.73 -10.62 14.86
N ASP A 56 15.37 -10.26 13.63
CA ASP A 56 16.17 -10.53 12.44
C ASP A 56 17.24 -9.43 12.21
N GLU A 57 17.99 -9.54 11.14
CA GLU A 57 19.04 -8.58 10.78
C GLU A 57 18.46 -7.18 10.52
N GLU A 58 17.30 -7.09 9.81
CA GLU A 58 16.65 -5.81 9.53
C GLU A 58 16.19 -5.14 10.83
N ARG A 59 15.55 -5.89 11.73
CA ARG A 59 15.11 -5.40 13.02
C ARG A 59 16.29 -4.90 13.87
N SER A 60 17.38 -5.67 13.92
CA SER A 60 18.58 -5.28 14.68
C SER A 60 19.18 -3.99 14.15
N TRP A 61 19.25 -3.82 12.81
CA TRP A 61 19.73 -2.58 12.18
C TRP A 61 18.79 -1.39 12.50
N ILE A 62 17.45 -1.59 12.46
CA ILE A 62 16.47 -0.56 12.84
C ILE A 62 16.69 -0.13 14.29
N ASP A 63 16.87 -1.08 15.22
CA ASP A 63 17.09 -0.79 16.63
C ASP A 63 18.37 0.03 16.86
N ASP A 64 19.44 -0.24 16.12
CA ASP A 64 20.68 0.54 16.19
C ASP A 64 20.49 1.96 15.64
N CYS A 65 19.74 2.13 14.57
CA CYS A 65 19.39 3.45 14.05
C CYS A 65 18.47 4.24 15.01
N VAL A 66 17.59 3.57 15.76
CA VAL A 66 16.81 4.18 16.83
C VAL A 66 17.71 4.68 17.98
N LYS A 67 18.69 3.85 18.42
CA LYS A 67 19.65 4.25 19.45
C LYS A 67 20.48 5.46 19.01
N LYS A 68 20.86 5.55 17.72
CA LYS A 68 21.55 6.73 17.17
C LYS A 68 20.65 7.97 17.24
N ALA A 69 19.37 7.85 16.88
CA ALA A 69 18.42 8.95 16.92
C ALA A 69 18.25 9.50 18.34
N VAL A 70 18.14 8.64 19.36
CA VAL A 70 18.04 9.06 20.77
C VAL A 70 19.23 9.92 21.17
N LYS A 71 20.47 9.44 20.92
CA LYS A 71 21.70 10.18 21.23
C LYS A 71 21.79 11.52 20.50
N HIS A 72 21.38 11.56 19.22
CA HIS A 72 21.40 12.77 18.41
C HIS A 72 20.41 13.83 18.94
N LEU A 73 19.21 13.40 19.34
CA LEU A 73 18.18 14.26 19.93
C LEU A 73 18.58 14.77 21.32
N GLU A 74 19.21 13.94 22.17
CA GLU A 74 19.74 14.35 23.47
C GLU A 74 20.84 15.43 23.31
N ALA A 75 21.67 15.28 22.29
CA ALA A 75 22.69 16.26 21.94
C ALA A 75 22.14 17.53 21.27
N LYS A 76 20.83 17.58 20.99
CA LYS A 76 20.12 18.69 20.30
C LYS A 76 20.76 19.09 18.96
N LEU A 77 21.29 18.12 18.24
CA LEU A 77 21.90 18.36 16.94
C LEU A 77 20.82 18.46 15.84
N PRO A 78 20.99 19.33 14.84
CA PRO A 78 20.07 19.43 13.71
C PRO A 78 20.22 18.24 12.77
N TYR A 79 19.16 17.94 12.01
CA TYR A 79 19.22 17.00 10.89
C TYR A 79 19.34 17.73 9.56
N ASP A 80 20.06 17.13 8.59
CA ASP A 80 20.14 17.64 7.24
C ASP A 80 18.87 17.30 6.44
N VAL A 81 18.37 16.07 6.59
CA VAL A 81 17.21 15.56 5.87
C VAL A 81 16.26 14.86 6.83
N SER A 82 14.95 15.10 6.68
CA SER A 82 13.91 14.26 7.30
C SER A 82 13.05 13.59 6.24
N VAL A 83 12.73 12.31 6.45
CA VAL A 83 11.79 11.53 5.64
C VAL A 83 10.68 11.05 6.56
N GLN A 84 9.45 11.53 6.35
CA GLN A 84 8.32 11.26 7.24
C GLN A 84 7.30 10.39 6.54
N VAL A 85 7.20 9.13 6.97
CA VAL A 85 6.36 8.09 6.35
C VAL A 85 5.08 7.94 7.18
N THR A 86 4.17 8.88 7.03
CA THR A 86 2.90 8.98 7.76
C THR A 86 1.84 9.67 6.90
N ILE A 87 0.62 9.86 7.45
CA ILE A 87 -0.35 10.76 6.83
C ILE A 87 0.14 12.22 6.96
N PRO A 88 -0.19 13.08 5.98
CA PRO A 88 0.28 14.46 5.97
C PRO A 88 -0.03 15.29 7.22
N ASN A 89 -1.11 14.99 7.94
CA ASN A 89 -1.47 15.66 9.21
C ASN A 89 -0.36 15.61 10.26
N GLU A 90 0.54 14.63 10.16
CA GLU A 90 1.62 14.40 11.12
C GLU A 90 2.96 14.98 10.65
N TRP A 91 3.05 15.51 9.42
CA TRP A 91 4.31 16.03 8.89
C TRP A 91 4.72 17.33 9.60
N GLN A 92 6.00 17.47 9.84
CA GLN A 92 6.61 18.59 10.55
C GLN A 92 7.91 19.01 9.87
N ARG A 93 8.36 20.21 10.12
CA ARG A 93 9.71 20.64 9.71
C ARG A 93 10.73 20.18 10.76
N LEU A 94 11.37 19.06 10.49
CA LEU A 94 12.32 18.40 11.42
C LEU A 94 13.78 18.52 10.98
N ALA A 95 14.04 19.01 9.77
CA ALA A 95 15.37 19.09 9.19
C ALA A 95 15.48 20.30 8.24
N ALA A 96 16.66 20.53 7.69
CA ALA A 96 16.87 21.51 6.64
C ALA A 96 16.05 21.16 5.37
N ILE A 97 16.03 19.88 5.00
CA ILE A 97 15.22 19.33 3.89
C ILE A 97 14.21 18.34 4.45
N ASN A 98 12.92 18.49 4.10
CA ASN A 98 11.83 17.69 4.64
C ASN A 98 11.08 16.99 3.50
N ILE A 99 10.98 15.68 3.56
CA ILE A 99 10.30 14.85 2.55
C ILE A 99 9.10 14.18 3.22
N GLY A 100 7.91 14.42 2.68
CA GLY A 100 6.70 13.73 3.08
C GLY A 100 6.48 12.49 2.21
N VAL A 101 6.30 11.34 2.83
CA VAL A 101 6.03 10.07 2.15
C VAL A 101 4.71 9.51 2.67
N THR A 102 3.77 9.23 1.79
CA THR A 102 2.43 8.76 2.20
C THR A 102 1.87 7.74 1.21
N ALA A 103 1.06 6.81 1.72
CA ALA A 103 0.27 5.91 0.86
C ALA A 103 -0.87 6.66 0.14
N GLY A 104 -1.08 7.92 0.47
CA GLY A 104 -2.20 8.71 -0.04
C GLY A 104 -3.51 8.36 0.67
N ILE A 105 -4.60 8.66 -0.01
CA ILE A 105 -5.95 8.40 0.46
C ILE A 105 -6.71 7.55 -0.55
N GLU A 106 -7.67 6.80 -0.09
CA GLU A 106 -8.46 5.89 -0.93
C GLU A 106 -9.73 6.55 -1.50
N THR A 107 -9.86 7.84 -1.33
CA THR A 107 -10.94 8.66 -1.90
C THR A 107 -10.49 9.37 -3.18
N ASN A 108 -11.42 10.06 -3.84
CA ASN A 108 -11.16 10.79 -5.08
C ASN A 108 -10.28 12.05 -4.91
N LYS A 109 -10.08 12.52 -3.68
CA LYS A 109 -9.28 13.72 -3.34
C LYS A 109 -8.80 13.65 -1.89
N VAL A 110 -7.70 14.33 -1.56
CA VAL A 110 -7.22 14.48 -0.18
C VAL A 110 -7.96 15.62 0.54
N SER A 111 -7.86 15.72 1.87
CA SER A 111 -8.42 16.83 2.61
C SER A 111 -7.64 18.15 2.36
N PRO A 112 -8.26 19.33 2.54
CA PRO A 112 -7.56 20.60 2.44
C PRO A 112 -6.36 20.69 3.38
N GLY A 113 -6.47 20.15 4.60
CA GLY A 113 -5.37 20.09 5.58
C GLY A 113 -4.16 19.34 5.05
N TRP A 114 -4.36 18.27 4.25
CA TRP A 114 -3.26 17.54 3.62
C TRP A 114 -2.51 18.37 2.60
N ILE A 115 -3.21 19.22 1.83
CA ILE A 115 -2.58 20.15 0.89
C ILE A 115 -1.76 21.22 1.64
N GLN A 116 -2.28 21.74 2.76
CA GLN A 116 -1.54 22.68 3.59
C GLN A 116 -0.25 22.06 4.12
N GLN A 117 -0.31 20.85 4.65
CA GLN A 117 0.87 20.13 5.15
C GLN A 117 1.85 19.73 4.03
N ALA A 118 1.34 19.34 2.86
CA ALA A 118 2.18 19.06 1.70
C ALA A 118 3.00 20.29 1.27
N ASN A 119 2.47 21.49 1.44
CA ASN A 119 3.18 22.75 1.15
C ASN A 119 4.25 23.10 2.20
N GLN A 120 4.28 22.44 3.36
CA GLN A 120 5.32 22.63 4.39
C GLN A 120 6.55 21.76 4.17
N VAL A 121 6.47 20.72 3.36
CA VAL A 121 7.61 19.87 3.00
C VAL A 121 8.20 20.29 1.66
N ASP A 122 9.41 19.84 1.35
CA ASP A 122 10.10 20.21 0.11
C ASP A 122 9.68 19.31 -1.07
N ARG A 123 9.18 18.11 -0.77
CA ARG A 123 8.71 17.13 -1.75
C ARG A 123 7.72 16.16 -1.13
N VAL A 124 6.77 15.69 -1.94
CA VAL A 124 5.83 14.63 -1.59
C VAL A 124 6.13 13.38 -2.44
N VAL A 125 6.20 12.23 -1.79
CA VAL A 125 6.29 10.92 -2.46
C VAL A 125 5.04 10.11 -2.13
N VAL A 126 4.40 9.60 -3.16
CA VAL A 126 3.17 8.80 -3.05
C VAL A 126 3.33 7.47 -3.78
N VAL A 127 2.47 6.51 -3.47
CA VAL A 127 2.60 5.12 -3.94
C VAL A 127 1.92 4.83 -5.27
N SER A 128 1.03 5.72 -5.74
CA SER A 128 0.25 5.50 -6.96
C SER A 128 -0.14 6.80 -7.66
N ASP A 129 -0.49 6.68 -8.95
CA ASP A 129 -1.07 7.78 -9.71
C ASP A 129 -2.41 8.25 -9.12
N HIS A 130 -3.17 7.33 -8.51
CA HIS A 130 -4.40 7.68 -7.79
C HIS A 130 -4.10 8.61 -6.60
N ALA A 131 -3.15 8.24 -5.76
CA ALA A 131 -2.72 9.06 -4.63
C ALA A 131 -2.22 10.44 -5.11
N LYS A 132 -1.42 10.49 -6.19
CA LYS A 132 -0.97 11.74 -6.79
C LYS A 132 -2.14 12.64 -7.22
N ARG A 133 -3.11 12.07 -7.96
CA ARG A 133 -4.32 12.84 -8.36
C ARG A 133 -5.10 13.39 -7.17
N GLY A 134 -5.12 12.67 -6.04
CA GLY A 134 -5.72 13.16 -4.80
C GLY A 134 -5.12 14.49 -4.33
N PHE A 135 -3.80 14.65 -4.45
CA PHE A 135 -3.08 15.89 -4.12
C PHE A 135 -3.16 16.98 -5.20
N GLU A 136 -3.62 16.67 -6.41
CA GLU A 136 -3.89 17.65 -7.46
C GLU A 136 -5.25 18.36 -7.27
N ALA A 137 -5.99 18.00 -6.21
CA ALA A 137 -7.24 18.67 -5.84
C ALA A 137 -7.01 20.15 -5.51
N LYS A 138 -7.93 20.98 -5.98
CA LYS A 138 -7.91 22.43 -5.73
C LYS A 138 -9.08 22.80 -4.83
N TYR A 139 -8.83 23.66 -3.87
CA TYR A 139 -9.82 24.15 -2.94
C TYR A 139 -9.90 25.68 -2.99
N GLN A 140 -11.09 26.20 -2.76
CA GLN A 140 -11.30 27.63 -2.57
C GLN A 140 -11.81 27.86 -1.15
N GLY A 141 -11.26 28.83 -0.49
CA GLY A 141 -11.65 29.26 0.85
C GLY A 141 -11.55 30.78 0.98
N GLN A 142 -11.79 31.26 2.17
CA GLN A 142 -11.57 32.67 2.50
C GLN A 142 -10.48 32.76 3.58
N ASP A 143 -9.61 33.77 3.45
CA ASP A 143 -8.65 34.09 4.50
C ASP A 143 -9.35 34.82 5.68
N GLN A 144 -8.58 35.17 6.71
CA GLN A 144 -9.09 35.90 7.89
C GLN A 144 -9.69 37.28 7.56
N ASN A 145 -9.38 37.82 6.38
CA ASN A 145 -9.87 39.11 5.92
C ASN A 145 -11.06 38.97 4.93
N GLY A 146 -11.52 37.71 4.68
CA GLY A 146 -12.62 37.44 3.74
C GLY A 146 -12.21 37.39 2.27
N ASN A 147 -10.90 37.46 1.93
CA ASN A 147 -10.43 37.34 0.56
C ASN A 147 -10.47 35.88 0.10
N LEU A 148 -10.87 35.64 -1.15
CA LEU A 148 -10.80 34.32 -1.75
C LEU A 148 -9.35 33.83 -1.87
N VAL A 149 -9.06 32.67 -1.31
CA VAL A 149 -7.76 32.02 -1.39
C VAL A 149 -7.91 30.68 -2.09
N ASN A 150 -7.06 30.45 -3.07
CA ASN A 150 -6.94 29.14 -3.70
C ASN A 150 -5.89 28.32 -2.95
N LEU A 151 -6.25 27.09 -2.58
CA LEU A 151 -5.36 26.13 -1.96
C LEU A 151 -5.08 24.98 -2.92
N GLU A 152 -3.83 24.86 -3.35
CA GLU A 152 -3.34 23.78 -4.20
C GLU A 152 -1.95 23.34 -3.72
N CYS A 153 -1.55 22.12 -4.05
CA CYS A 153 -0.22 21.63 -3.74
C CYS A 153 0.80 22.25 -4.72
N SER A 154 1.72 23.06 -4.19
CA SER A 154 2.78 23.72 -4.95
C SER A 154 4.09 22.91 -5.01
N LYS A 155 4.15 21.79 -4.31
CA LYS A 155 5.36 20.98 -4.19
C LYS A 155 5.41 19.86 -5.22
N PRO A 156 6.60 19.39 -5.62
CA PRO A 156 6.73 18.23 -6.48
C PRO A 156 6.10 17.00 -5.84
N ILE A 157 5.23 16.30 -6.58
CA ILE A 157 4.59 15.05 -6.18
C ILE A 157 5.12 13.93 -7.08
N ASN A 158 5.83 13.00 -6.49
CA ASN A 158 6.47 11.88 -7.19
C ASN A 158 5.77 10.57 -6.86
N VAL A 159 5.59 9.71 -7.88
CA VAL A 159 4.98 8.39 -7.71
C VAL A 159 6.06 7.32 -7.71
N VAL A 160 6.11 6.55 -6.62
CA VAL A 160 6.97 5.37 -6.49
C VAL A 160 6.15 4.24 -5.88
N GLY A 161 5.82 3.22 -6.68
CA GLY A 161 5.11 2.03 -6.22
C GLY A 161 6.02 1.11 -5.39
N TYR A 162 5.43 0.08 -4.79
CA TYR A 162 6.19 -0.88 -3.98
C TYR A 162 6.98 -1.85 -4.87
N PRO A 163 8.12 -2.37 -4.37
CA PRO A 163 8.89 -3.40 -5.04
C PRO A 163 8.19 -4.76 -4.95
N VAL A 164 8.45 -5.62 -5.92
CA VAL A 164 8.19 -7.05 -5.78
C VAL A 164 9.12 -7.65 -4.74
N LYS A 165 8.63 -8.67 -4.02
CA LYS A 165 9.40 -9.44 -3.07
C LYS A 165 9.49 -10.89 -3.53
N SER A 166 10.60 -11.54 -3.22
CA SER A 166 10.80 -12.96 -3.50
C SER A 166 11.01 -13.69 -2.18
N PHE A 167 10.30 -14.78 -1.99
CA PHE A 167 10.41 -15.65 -0.84
C PHE A 167 10.44 -17.10 -1.29
N ASP A 168 11.14 -17.93 -0.55
CA ASP A 168 10.98 -19.36 -0.67
C ASP A 168 9.59 -19.77 -0.15
N THR A 169 8.96 -20.71 -0.81
CA THR A 169 7.66 -21.22 -0.38
C THR A 169 7.83 -22.19 0.78
N GLU A 170 7.00 -22.03 1.80
CA GLU A 170 6.88 -22.94 2.93
C GLU A 170 5.68 -23.87 2.72
N GLU A 171 5.77 -25.09 3.18
CA GLU A 171 4.63 -26.01 3.17
C GLU A 171 3.59 -25.53 4.21
N LEU A 172 2.36 -25.27 3.75
CA LEU A 172 1.25 -24.85 4.58
C LEU A 172 0.07 -25.80 4.41
N ASP A 173 -0.38 -26.36 5.52
CA ASP A 173 -1.64 -27.08 5.57
C ASP A 173 -2.77 -26.11 5.96
N LEU A 174 -3.58 -25.76 4.98
CA LEU A 174 -4.73 -24.87 5.18
C LEU A 174 -6.02 -25.62 5.54
N ASN A 175 -5.99 -26.95 5.60
CA ASN A 175 -7.14 -27.83 5.89
C ASN A 175 -8.37 -27.47 5.05
N LEU A 176 -8.19 -27.36 3.73
CA LEU A 176 -9.25 -26.96 2.79
C LEU A 176 -9.98 -28.20 2.25
N ASP A 177 -11.30 -28.18 2.27
CA ASP A 177 -12.12 -29.30 1.77
C ASP A 177 -12.19 -29.36 0.24
N TYR A 178 -11.93 -28.23 -0.45
CA TYR A 178 -12.11 -28.10 -1.89
C TYR A 178 -10.82 -27.68 -2.61
N ASP A 179 -10.67 -28.11 -3.86
CA ASP A 179 -9.52 -27.76 -4.71
C ASP A 179 -9.63 -26.37 -5.36
N PHE A 180 -10.78 -25.73 -5.27
CA PHE A 180 -10.98 -24.40 -5.82
C PHE A 180 -11.43 -23.41 -4.72
N ASN A 181 -10.47 -22.60 -4.25
CA ASN A 181 -10.74 -21.62 -3.23
C ASN A 181 -10.39 -20.22 -3.71
N TYR A 182 -11.26 -19.27 -3.38
CA TYR A 182 -10.99 -17.84 -3.49
C TYR A 182 -10.29 -17.37 -2.23
N LEU A 183 -9.50 -16.30 -2.35
CA LEU A 183 -8.77 -15.68 -1.24
C LEU A 183 -9.13 -14.20 -1.14
N ALA A 184 -9.50 -13.76 0.05
CA ALA A 184 -9.65 -12.35 0.40
C ALA A 184 -8.68 -12.00 1.53
N VAL A 185 -7.86 -10.97 1.35
CA VAL A 185 -6.85 -10.52 2.33
C VAL A 185 -7.08 -9.06 2.66
N ALA A 186 -7.48 -8.77 3.88
CA ALA A 186 -7.67 -7.39 4.35
C ALA A 186 -7.75 -7.32 5.88
N GLN A 187 -7.29 -6.23 6.49
CA GLN A 187 -7.74 -5.87 7.81
C GLN A 187 -9.24 -5.50 7.74
N TRP A 188 -10.04 -6.01 8.69
CA TRP A 188 -11.48 -5.76 8.67
C TRP A 188 -11.81 -4.30 8.91
N GLY A 189 -12.62 -3.72 8.04
CA GLY A 189 -13.05 -2.33 8.15
C GLY A 189 -14.05 -1.94 7.06
N PRO A 190 -14.81 -0.85 7.23
CA PRO A 190 -15.86 -0.44 6.29
C PRO A 190 -15.36 -0.34 4.84
N ARG A 191 -14.18 0.27 4.64
CA ARG A 191 -13.57 0.45 3.32
C ARG A 191 -13.30 -0.85 2.59
N LYS A 192 -12.99 -1.93 3.30
CA LYS A 192 -12.64 -3.23 2.71
C LYS A 192 -13.85 -4.03 2.25
N ASN A 193 -15.06 -3.64 2.65
CA ASN A 193 -16.33 -4.20 2.18
C ASN A 193 -16.44 -5.74 2.32
N MET A 194 -15.81 -6.28 3.37
CA MET A 194 -15.72 -7.73 3.57
C MET A 194 -17.06 -8.39 3.79
N HIS A 195 -18.02 -7.68 4.42
CA HIS A 195 -19.37 -8.20 4.66
C HIS A 195 -20.08 -8.55 3.34
N ASN A 196 -20.11 -7.61 2.38
CA ASN A 196 -20.70 -7.85 1.08
C ASN A 196 -19.92 -8.89 0.27
N LEU A 197 -18.59 -8.91 0.39
CA LEU A 197 -17.75 -9.90 -0.30
C LEU A 197 -18.14 -11.33 0.13
N ILE A 198 -18.25 -11.58 1.43
CA ILE A 198 -18.62 -12.89 1.98
C ILE A 198 -20.08 -13.23 1.60
N LYS A 199 -21.00 -12.28 1.81
CA LYS A 199 -22.41 -12.45 1.49
C LYS A 199 -22.60 -12.83 0.02
N TRP A 200 -22.08 -12.05 -0.90
CA TRP A 200 -22.26 -12.26 -2.35
C TRP A 200 -21.50 -13.50 -2.85
N PHE A 201 -20.38 -13.85 -2.21
CA PHE A 201 -19.68 -15.11 -2.49
C PHE A 201 -20.58 -16.31 -2.18
N VAL A 202 -21.20 -16.35 -0.99
CA VAL A 202 -22.05 -17.46 -0.56
C VAL A 202 -23.31 -17.52 -1.42
N GLU A 203 -23.97 -16.40 -1.68
CA GLU A 203 -25.17 -16.33 -2.54
C GLU A 203 -24.91 -16.84 -3.97
N GLU A 204 -23.72 -16.55 -4.54
CA GLU A 204 -23.38 -17.02 -5.89
C GLU A 204 -22.95 -18.48 -5.94
N ASN A 205 -22.34 -18.98 -4.86
CA ASN A 205 -21.67 -20.29 -4.90
C ASN A 205 -22.33 -21.33 -3.97
N HIS A 206 -23.49 -21.06 -3.38
CA HIS A 206 -24.13 -21.94 -2.38
C HIS A 206 -24.29 -23.41 -2.84
N ASP A 207 -24.48 -23.66 -4.12
CA ASP A 207 -24.64 -24.97 -4.73
C ASP A 207 -23.33 -25.57 -5.28
N GLN A 208 -22.17 -24.90 -5.07
CA GLN A 208 -20.89 -25.27 -5.61
C GLN A 208 -19.90 -25.75 -4.50
N GLU A 209 -19.08 -26.72 -4.83
CA GLU A 209 -18.00 -27.22 -3.97
C GLU A 209 -16.75 -26.34 -4.12
N VAL A 210 -16.82 -25.12 -3.59
CA VAL A 210 -15.76 -24.11 -3.60
C VAL A 210 -15.64 -23.44 -2.23
N GLY A 211 -14.47 -22.88 -1.93
CA GLY A 211 -14.22 -22.17 -0.68
C GLY A 211 -13.89 -20.70 -0.86
N LEU A 212 -14.08 -19.92 0.20
CA LEU A 212 -13.55 -18.58 0.37
C LEU A 212 -12.67 -18.55 1.63
N ILE A 213 -11.39 -18.29 1.45
CA ILE A 213 -10.46 -18.04 2.55
C ILE A 213 -10.47 -16.55 2.85
N VAL A 214 -10.82 -16.20 4.07
CA VAL A 214 -10.84 -14.83 4.57
C VAL A 214 -9.64 -14.65 5.50
N LYS A 215 -8.53 -14.14 4.97
CA LYS A 215 -7.36 -13.74 5.77
C LYS A 215 -7.61 -12.34 6.31
N THR A 216 -7.94 -12.27 7.59
CA THR A 216 -8.32 -10.99 8.21
C THR A 216 -7.93 -10.92 9.68
N SER A 217 -7.80 -9.71 10.18
CA SER A 217 -7.77 -9.33 11.57
C SER A 217 -8.53 -8.02 11.75
N LEU A 218 -8.99 -7.75 12.96
CA LEU A 218 -9.58 -6.46 13.29
C LEU A 218 -8.49 -5.48 13.77
N LYS A 219 -7.61 -5.96 14.67
CA LYS A 219 -6.55 -5.15 15.31
C LYS A 219 -5.18 -5.81 15.30
N ASN A 220 -4.93 -6.77 16.19
CA ASN A 220 -3.59 -7.22 16.54
C ASN A 220 -3.38 -8.74 16.52
N ASN A 221 -4.22 -9.49 15.84
CA ASN A 221 -4.14 -10.95 15.72
C ASN A 221 -4.17 -11.73 17.06
N SER A 222 -4.65 -11.14 18.17
CA SER A 222 -4.79 -11.85 19.45
C SER A 222 -5.94 -12.87 19.44
N ALA A 223 -6.02 -13.72 20.47
CA ALA A 223 -7.14 -14.65 20.62
C ALA A 223 -8.50 -13.94 20.71
N VAL A 224 -8.56 -12.79 21.39
CA VAL A 224 -9.78 -11.95 21.46
C VAL A 224 -10.13 -11.37 20.11
N ASP A 225 -9.14 -10.90 19.35
CA ASP A 225 -9.31 -10.43 17.97
C ASP A 225 -9.89 -11.54 17.07
N ARG A 226 -9.41 -12.76 17.23
CA ARG A 226 -9.92 -13.94 16.53
C ARG A 226 -11.41 -14.17 16.78
N GLU A 227 -11.84 -14.16 18.04
CA GLU A 227 -13.26 -14.32 18.40
C GLU A 227 -14.17 -13.25 17.76
N TYR A 228 -13.68 -12.01 17.68
CA TYR A 228 -14.40 -10.94 16.98
C TYR A 228 -14.47 -11.22 15.48
N CYS A 229 -13.36 -11.61 14.85
CA CYS A 229 -13.32 -11.94 13.43
C CYS A 229 -14.26 -13.11 13.10
N GLU A 230 -14.30 -14.16 13.94
CA GLU A 230 -15.21 -15.31 13.80
C GLU A 230 -16.68 -14.86 13.82
N LYS A 231 -17.05 -13.97 14.76
CA LYS A 231 -18.41 -13.40 14.85
C LYS A 231 -18.75 -12.56 13.61
N MET A 232 -17.81 -11.74 13.13
CA MET A 232 -18.01 -10.87 11.98
C MET A 232 -18.16 -11.68 10.69
N VAL A 233 -17.30 -12.68 10.47
CA VAL A 233 -17.39 -13.59 9.32
C VAL A 233 -18.71 -14.36 9.37
N SER A 234 -19.06 -14.95 10.51
CA SER A 234 -20.31 -15.70 10.69
C SER A 234 -21.56 -14.82 10.43
N SER A 235 -21.53 -13.57 10.86
CA SER A 235 -22.64 -12.62 10.64
C SER A 235 -22.83 -12.22 9.18
N ALA A 236 -21.76 -12.33 8.37
CA ALA A 236 -21.78 -12.01 6.95
C ALA A 236 -22.26 -13.18 6.07
N ILE A 237 -22.29 -14.41 6.61
CA ILE A 237 -22.74 -15.60 5.90
C ILE A 237 -24.27 -15.65 5.90
N PRO A 238 -24.94 -15.57 4.72
CA PRO A 238 -26.38 -15.72 4.63
C PRO A 238 -26.79 -17.17 4.96
N LYS A 239 -27.99 -17.33 5.58
CA LYS A 239 -28.56 -18.65 5.84
C LYS A 239 -29.16 -19.15 4.56
N ILE A 240 -28.57 -20.17 3.97
CA ILE A 240 -29.05 -20.85 2.76
C ILE A 240 -29.08 -22.35 3.06
N ASP A 241 -30.22 -22.99 2.84
CA ASP A 241 -30.33 -24.42 3.04
C ASP A 241 -29.49 -25.19 2.01
N ASP A 242 -28.95 -26.34 2.41
CA ASP A 242 -28.10 -27.20 1.58
C ASP A 242 -26.88 -26.47 0.95
N CYS A 243 -26.35 -25.44 1.64
CA CYS A 243 -25.19 -24.70 1.18
C CYS A 243 -23.94 -25.59 1.14
N LYS A 244 -23.37 -25.78 -0.05
CA LYS A 244 -22.15 -26.57 -0.27
C LYS A 244 -20.88 -25.77 -0.09
N CYS A 245 -20.86 -24.48 -0.52
CA CYS A 245 -19.67 -23.65 -0.41
C CYS A 245 -19.28 -23.41 1.04
N LYS A 246 -17.97 -23.22 1.28
CA LYS A 246 -17.42 -23.01 2.61
C LYS A 246 -16.69 -21.66 2.73
N VAL A 247 -16.73 -21.07 3.92
CA VAL A 247 -15.97 -19.87 4.26
C VAL A 247 -14.99 -20.24 5.38
N TYR A 248 -13.71 -20.04 5.14
CA TYR A 248 -12.63 -20.34 6.08
C TYR A 248 -12.05 -19.03 6.62
N LEU A 249 -11.91 -18.93 7.94
CA LEU A 249 -11.19 -17.83 8.56
C LEU A 249 -9.71 -18.19 8.74
N LEU A 250 -8.82 -17.46 8.07
CA LEU A 250 -7.39 -17.51 8.29
C LEU A 250 -6.98 -16.30 9.16
N HIS A 251 -6.86 -16.51 10.46
CA HIS A 251 -6.52 -15.48 11.44
C HIS A 251 -5.18 -15.80 12.10
N GLY A 252 -4.46 -14.76 12.49
CA GLY A 252 -3.15 -14.87 13.13
C GLY A 252 -2.03 -14.25 12.28
N ASP A 253 -0.86 -14.13 12.89
CA ASP A 253 0.33 -13.63 12.22
C ASP A 253 0.89 -14.70 11.29
N LEU A 254 1.18 -14.30 10.07
CA LEU A 254 1.95 -15.07 9.10
C LEU A 254 3.21 -14.30 8.76
N SER A 255 4.32 -15.01 8.59
CA SER A 255 5.52 -14.42 8.02
C SER A 255 5.27 -13.98 6.56
N GLU A 256 6.14 -13.16 6.00
CA GLU A 256 6.06 -12.80 4.59
C GLU A 256 6.19 -14.02 3.68
N ALA A 257 7.05 -14.99 4.01
CA ALA A 257 7.21 -16.25 3.29
C ALA A 257 5.96 -17.13 3.39
N GLN A 258 5.35 -17.22 4.57
CA GLN A 258 4.07 -17.94 4.75
C GLN A 258 2.94 -17.27 3.97
N MET A 259 2.85 -15.95 3.99
CA MET A 259 1.83 -15.26 3.22
C MET A 259 2.04 -15.44 1.71
N HIS A 260 3.30 -15.42 1.25
CA HIS A 260 3.65 -15.75 -0.14
C HIS A 260 3.22 -17.18 -0.51
N SER A 261 3.43 -18.14 0.42
CA SER A 261 3.01 -19.55 0.24
C SER A 261 1.49 -19.70 0.15
N VAL A 262 0.71 -18.88 0.86
CA VAL A 262 -0.76 -18.81 0.69
C VAL A 262 -1.13 -18.41 -0.74
N TYR A 263 -0.47 -17.39 -1.33
CA TYR A 263 -0.73 -16.98 -2.72
C TYR A 263 -0.32 -18.03 -3.76
N GLN A 264 0.58 -18.93 -3.42
CA GLN A 264 1.05 -19.99 -4.31
C GLN A 264 0.46 -21.37 -3.99
N HIS A 265 -0.38 -21.47 -2.97
CA HIS A 265 -0.96 -22.76 -2.55
C HIS A 265 -1.80 -23.37 -3.66
N PRO A 266 -1.65 -24.68 -3.97
CA PRO A 266 -2.30 -25.31 -5.14
C PRO A 266 -3.82 -25.27 -5.10
N GLN A 267 -4.44 -25.23 -3.92
CA GLN A 267 -5.89 -25.11 -3.76
C GLN A 267 -6.41 -23.68 -3.70
N VAL A 268 -5.54 -22.66 -3.64
CA VAL A 268 -5.92 -21.25 -3.64
C VAL A 268 -5.80 -20.71 -5.06
N LYS A 269 -6.92 -20.34 -5.68
CA LYS A 269 -7.00 -20.12 -7.12
C LYS A 269 -7.15 -18.67 -7.55
N VAL A 270 -7.83 -17.84 -6.76
CA VAL A 270 -8.25 -16.51 -7.20
C VAL A 270 -8.23 -15.54 -6.03
N MET A 271 -7.55 -14.41 -6.18
CA MET A 271 -7.66 -13.29 -5.25
C MET A 271 -8.92 -12.48 -5.55
N VAL A 272 -9.72 -12.18 -4.52
CA VAL A 272 -10.93 -11.36 -4.63
C VAL A 272 -10.87 -10.17 -3.68
N SER A 273 -11.31 -9.00 -4.16
CA SER A 273 -11.44 -7.80 -3.34
C SER A 273 -12.62 -6.97 -3.82
N LEU A 274 -13.42 -6.46 -2.87
CA LEU A 274 -14.50 -5.50 -3.12
C LEU A 274 -14.24 -4.18 -2.41
N THR A 275 -12.97 -3.85 -2.22
CA THR A 275 -12.55 -2.61 -1.54
C THR A 275 -13.16 -1.37 -2.20
N HIS A 276 -13.57 -0.41 -1.39
CA HIS A 276 -14.03 0.90 -1.86
C HIS A 276 -12.89 1.80 -2.35
N GLY A 277 -11.64 1.40 -2.15
CA GLY A 277 -10.43 2.07 -2.61
C GLY A 277 -9.18 1.60 -1.89
N GLU A 278 -8.04 1.73 -2.55
CA GLU A 278 -6.70 1.42 -2.04
C GLU A 278 -5.74 2.56 -2.37
N GLY A 279 -4.83 2.88 -1.45
CA GLY A 279 -3.70 3.75 -1.78
C GLY A 279 -2.80 3.11 -2.85
N PHE A 280 -2.49 1.82 -2.67
CA PHE A 280 -1.81 0.97 -3.65
C PHE A 280 -2.49 -0.39 -3.81
N GLY A 281 -2.77 -1.10 -2.69
CA GLY A 281 -3.40 -2.41 -2.69
C GLY A 281 -2.38 -3.55 -2.59
N LEU A 282 -1.54 -3.55 -1.55
CA LEU A 282 -0.48 -4.55 -1.35
C LEU A 282 -0.95 -6.00 -1.52
N PRO A 283 -2.06 -6.46 -0.89
CA PRO A 283 -2.50 -7.85 -1.07
C PRO A 283 -2.86 -8.20 -2.52
N LEU A 284 -3.44 -7.24 -3.27
CA LEU A 284 -3.73 -7.42 -4.70
C LEU A 284 -2.45 -7.46 -5.53
N PHE A 285 -1.47 -6.65 -5.17
CA PHE A 285 -0.16 -6.62 -5.81
C PHE A 285 0.61 -7.93 -5.58
N GLU A 286 0.62 -8.42 -4.33
CA GLU A 286 1.24 -9.68 -3.94
C GLU A 286 0.62 -10.88 -4.67
N ALA A 287 -0.70 -10.97 -4.73
CA ALA A 287 -1.40 -11.97 -5.52
C ALA A 287 -1.04 -11.88 -7.02
N ALA A 288 -0.98 -10.66 -7.58
CA ALA A 288 -0.70 -10.44 -8.98
C ALA A 288 0.74 -10.84 -9.35
N TYR A 289 1.75 -10.45 -8.56
CA TYR A 289 3.12 -10.86 -8.84
C TYR A 289 3.41 -12.33 -8.49
N SER A 290 2.57 -12.97 -7.68
CA SER A 290 2.57 -14.43 -7.50
C SER A 290 1.92 -15.18 -8.68
N GLY A 291 1.32 -14.47 -9.64
CA GLY A 291 0.70 -15.04 -10.83
C GLY A 291 -0.72 -15.56 -10.60
N MET A 292 -1.37 -15.14 -9.53
CA MET A 292 -2.75 -15.50 -9.19
C MET A 292 -3.73 -14.63 -9.99
N PRO A 293 -4.81 -15.18 -10.56
CA PRO A 293 -5.92 -14.40 -11.10
C PRO A 293 -6.56 -13.48 -10.04
N VAL A 294 -6.90 -12.25 -10.43
CA VAL A 294 -7.48 -11.24 -9.54
C VAL A 294 -8.88 -10.85 -10.02
N ILE A 295 -9.83 -10.71 -9.09
CA ILE A 295 -11.15 -10.11 -9.27
C ILE A 295 -11.25 -8.90 -8.35
N ALA A 296 -11.39 -7.70 -8.89
CA ALA A 296 -11.43 -6.46 -8.12
C ALA A 296 -12.10 -5.33 -8.93
N PRO A 297 -12.56 -4.22 -8.30
CA PRO A 297 -12.96 -3.02 -9.02
C PRO A 297 -11.76 -2.34 -9.69
N GLY A 298 -11.99 -1.77 -10.86
CA GLY A 298 -10.97 -1.07 -11.65
C GLY A 298 -10.76 0.37 -11.22
N TRP A 299 -10.64 0.64 -9.91
CA TRP A 299 -10.55 1.98 -9.34
C TRP A 299 -9.46 2.07 -8.27
N SER A 300 -8.90 3.29 -8.09
CA SER A 300 -7.86 3.65 -7.11
C SER A 300 -6.46 3.07 -7.39
N GLY A 301 -5.63 2.92 -6.37
CA GLY A 301 -4.19 2.65 -6.51
C GLY A 301 -3.85 1.33 -7.20
N GLN A 302 -4.68 0.29 -7.06
CA GLN A 302 -4.45 -1.00 -7.73
C GLN A 302 -4.48 -0.91 -9.26
N THR A 303 -5.02 0.15 -9.83
CA THR A 303 -5.05 0.35 -11.28
C THR A 303 -3.65 0.56 -11.88
N ASP A 304 -2.67 0.93 -11.07
CA ASP A 304 -1.31 1.17 -11.55
C ASP A 304 -0.60 -0.12 -11.98
N PHE A 305 -0.92 -1.24 -11.33
CA PHE A 305 -0.31 -2.53 -11.63
C PHE A 305 -1.27 -3.59 -12.20
N LEU A 306 -2.59 -3.41 -12.12
CA LEU A 306 -3.57 -4.34 -12.72
C LEU A 306 -3.85 -4.05 -14.20
N TYR A 307 -3.42 -2.88 -14.70
CA TYR A 307 -3.50 -2.52 -16.10
C TYR A 307 -2.09 -2.36 -16.68
N ILE A 308 -1.81 -3.07 -17.77
CA ILE A 308 -0.53 -2.95 -18.48
C ILE A 308 -0.64 -2.03 -19.70
N PRO A 309 0.46 -1.39 -20.14
CA PRO A 309 0.49 -0.67 -21.40
C PRO A 309 0.14 -1.61 -22.58
N ASN A 310 -0.69 -1.14 -23.49
CA ASN A 310 -0.99 -1.91 -24.70
C ASN A 310 0.17 -1.80 -25.71
N ALA A 311 0.89 -2.90 -25.96
CA ALA A 311 2.03 -2.95 -26.88
C ALA A 311 1.64 -2.80 -28.36
N SER A 312 0.37 -2.79 -28.75
CA SER A 312 -0.06 -2.66 -30.15
C SER A 312 0.04 -1.21 -30.64
N LYS A 313 1.01 -0.99 -31.48
CA LYS A 313 1.24 0.01 -32.56
C LYS A 313 0.26 1.19 -32.70
N SER A 314 -0.02 1.96 -31.70
CA SER A 314 -0.73 3.23 -31.92
C SER A 314 -0.37 4.17 -30.81
N LYS A 315 -0.26 5.46 -31.12
CA LYS A 315 -0.06 6.60 -30.20
C LYS A 315 -1.14 6.74 -29.10
N SER A 316 -2.04 5.76 -28.98
CA SER A 316 -3.05 5.67 -27.94
C SER A 316 -2.45 4.98 -26.71
N ARG A 317 -2.33 5.73 -25.62
CA ARG A 317 -1.93 5.26 -24.28
C ARG A 317 -3.00 4.37 -23.59
N LYS A 318 -3.75 3.55 -24.37
CA LYS A 318 -4.78 2.67 -23.80
C LYS A 318 -4.10 1.55 -22.99
N LYS A 319 -4.35 1.53 -21.69
CA LYS A 319 -3.97 0.43 -20.81
C LYS A 319 -4.94 -0.75 -21.02
N LYS A 320 -4.45 -1.98 -20.83
CA LYS A 320 -5.25 -3.22 -20.93
C LYS A 320 -5.42 -3.81 -19.53
N ALA A 321 -6.67 -4.07 -19.13
CA ALA A 321 -6.95 -4.77 -17.90
C ALA A 321 -6.46 -6.23 -17.95
N MET A 322 -5.65 -6.62 -16.98
CA MET A 322 -5.09 -7.97 -16.85
C MET A 322 -5.72 -8.77 -15.70
N PHE A 323 -6.83 -8.33 -15.19
CA PHE A 323 -7.61 -8.92 -14.12
C PHE A 323 -9.10 -8.99 -14.52
N SER A 324 -9.94 -9.59 -13.68
CA SER A 324 -11.38 -9.61 -13.89
C SER A 324 -11.99 -8.40 -13.19
N GLU A 325 -12.24 -7.37 -13.97
CA GLU A 325 -12.73 -6.09 -13.49
C GLU A 325 -14.20 -6.19 -13.08
N VAL A 326 -14.49 -5.80 -11.83
CA VAL A 326 -15.85 -5.65 -11.29
C VAL A 326 -16.33 -4.26 -11.60
N ASP A 327 -17.53 -4.15 -12.18
CA ASP A 327 -18.17 -2.87 -12.43
C ASP A 327 -18.53 -2.18 -11.10
N TYR A 328 -18.55 -0.85 -11.11
CA TYR A 328 -18.76 -0.07 -9.89
C TYR A 328 -19.40 1.29 -10.19
N THR A 329 -20.00 1.89 -9.18
CA THR A 329 -20.41 3.28 -9.17
C THR A 329 -19.52 4.10 -8.22
N ILE A 330 -19.43 5.41 -8.44
CA ILE A 330 -18.77 6.34 -7.51
C ILE A 330 -19.84 7.04 -6.70
N GLY A 331 -19.70 7.01 -5.39
CA GLY A 331 -20.65 7.60 -4.46
C GLY A 331 -19.96 8.23 -3.24
N PRO A 332 -20.70 9.01 -2.45
CA PRO A 332 -20.15 9.65 -1.25
C PRO A 332 -19.75 8.61 -0.21
N VAL A 333 -18.65 8.91 0.51
CA VAL A 333 -18.25 8.10 1.67
C VAL A 333 -19.36 8.15 2.71
N PRO A 334 -19.81 6.99 3.26
CA PRO A 334 -20.84 6.94 4.29
C PRO A 334 -20.41 7.69 5.57
N ASP A 335 -21.34 8.35 6.23
CA ASP A 335 -21.08 9.19 7.41
C ASP A 335 -20.34 8.44 8.54
N HIS A 336 -20.65 7.14 8.74
CA HIS A 336 -19.98 6.31 9.74
C HIS A 336 -18.52 5.97 9.42
N SER A 337 -18.05 6.28 8.22
CA SER A 337 -16.68 6.04 7.74
C SER A 337 -15.89 7.34 7.58
N LEU A 338 -16.48 8.47 7.93
CA LEU A 338 -15.78 9.76 7.93
C LEU A 338 -14.74 9.80 9.05
N TRP A 339 -13.64 10.46 8.75
CA TRP A 339 -12.55 10.72 9.67
C TRP A 339 -12.06 12.15 9.44
N GLU A 340 -12.46 13.05 10.31
CA GLU A 340 -12.22 14.48 10.17
C GLU A 340 -10.75 14.80 9.87
N GLY A 341 -10.51 15.61 8.84
CA GLY A 341 -9.19 15.99 8.37
C GLY A 341 -8.44 14.89 7.59
N VAL A 342 -9.06 13.73 7.38
CA VAL A 342 -8.51 12.63 6.57
C VAL A 342 -9.52 12.21 5.51
N ILE A 343 -10.70 11.77 5.91
CA ILE A 343 -11.82 11.43 5.04
C ILE A 343 -12.97 12.37 5.35
N ASP A 344 -13.01 13.50 4.65
CA ASP A 344 -13.99 14.55 4.90
C ASP A 344 -15.29 14.32 4.13
N LYS A 345 -16.37 14.94 4.62
CA LYS A 345 -17.67 14.92 3.95
C LYS A 345 -17.56 15.42 2.49
N GLY A 346 -18.21 14.71 1.58
CA GLY A 346 -18.16 15.01 0.14
C GLY A 346 -16.96 14.39 -0.59
N MET A 347 -16.15 13.60 0.09
CA MET A 347 -15.24 12.68 -0.58
C MET A 347 -15.99 11.45 -1.09
N MET A 348 -15.46 10.82 -2.14
CA MET A 348 -16.12 9.75 -2.87
C MET A 348 -15.33 8.45 -2.79
N TRP A 349 -16.06 7.33 -2.72
CA TRP A 349 -15.57 5.97 -2.83
C TRP A 349 -16.15 5.27 -4.06
N CYS A 350 -15.49 4.19 -4.46
CA CYS A 350 -15.97 3.20 -5.39
C CYS A 350 -16.91 2.23 -4.67
N PHE A 351 -18.07 1.96 -5.26
CA PHE A 351 -19.04 0.96 -4.77
C PHE A 351 -19.17 -0.15 -5.81
N PRO A 352 -18.51 -1.31 -5.60
CA PRO A 352 -18.58 -2.46 -6.50
C PRO A 352 -20.02 -2.97 -6.65
N GLU A 353 -20.37 -3.42 -7.85
CA GLU A 353 -21.70 -3.94 -8.17
C GLU A 353 -21.80 -5.45 -7.93
N GLU A 354 -22.82 -5.86 -7.19
CA GLU A 354 -23.07 -7.26 -6.83
C GLU A 354 -23.16 -8.18 -8.05
N GLY A 355 -24.00 -7.83 -9.02
CA GLY A 355 -24.21 -8.64 -10.22
C GLY A 355 -22.93 -8.83 -11.04
N SER A 356 -22.13 -7.77 -11.14
CA SER A 356 -20.83 -7.84 -11.81
C SER A 356 -19.85 -8.74 -11.05
N PHE A 357 -19.74 -8.63 -9.73
CA PHE A 357 -18.85 -9.48 -8.93
C PHE A 357 -19.23 -10.97 -9.06
N LYS A 358 -20.50 -11.32 -8.88
CA LYS A 358 -21.03 -12.67 -9.05
C LYS A 358 -20.72 -13.22 -10.46
N LEU A 359 -20.95 -12.42 -11.49
CA LEU A 359 -20.61 -12.78 -12.86
C LEU A 359 -19.12 -13.04 -13.05
N ARG A 360 -18.23 -12.18 -12.48
CA ARG A 360 -16.76 -12.38 -12.61
C ARG A 360 -16.30 -13.64 -11.90
N MET A 361 -16.82 -13.97 -10.72
CA MET A 361 -16.50 -15.23 -10.05
C MET A 361 -16.85 -16.43 -10.92
N ARG A 362 -18.06 -16.47 -11.46
CA ARG A 362 -18.52 -17.54 -12.37
C ARG A 362 -17.66 -17.65 -13.64
N GLN A 363 -17.34 -16.50 -14.26
CA GLN A 363 -16.50 -16.45 -15.47
C GLN A 363 -15.09 -16.96 -15.21
N VAL A 364 -14.47 -16.57 -14.09
CA VAL A 364 -13.12 -17.00 -13.75
C VAL A 364 -13.09 -18.48 -13.44
N ARG A 365 -14.07 -19.01 -12.67
CA ARG A 365 -14.18 -20.44 -12.38
C ARG A 365 -14.34 -21.27 -13.65
N ASN A 366 -15.31 -20.90 -14.51
CA ASN A 366 -15.61 -21.64 -15.73
C ASN A 366 -14.51 -21.55 -16.81
N ASN A 367 -13.64 -20.53 -16.77
CA ASN A 367 -12.57 -20.30 -17.72
C ASN A 367 -11.24 -20.10 -17.01
N TYR A 368 -10.95 -20.93 -16.00
CA TYR A 368 -9.82 -20.74 -15.10
C TYR A 368 -8.47 -20.70 -15.83
N GLU A 369 -8.21 -21.60 -16.77
CA GLU A 369 -6.97 -21.63 -17.55
C GLU A 369 -6.71 -20.32 -18.32
N LYS A 370 -7.76 -19.72 -18.89
CA LYS A 370 -7.66 -18.42 -19.57
C LYS A 370 -7.31 -17.31 -18.59
N SER A 371 -7.87 -17.37 -17.38
CA SER A 371 -7.59 -16.41 -16.31
C SER A 371 -6.16 -16.55 -15.81
N VAL A 372 -5.64 -17.77 -15.66
CA VAL A 372 -4.25 -18.06 -15.32
C VAL A 372 -3.30 -17.53 -16.39
N LYS A 373 -3.55 -17.77 -17.69
CA LYS A 373 -2.72 -17.25 -18.77
C LYS A 373 -2.61 -15.72 -18.73
N ARG A 374 -3.73 -15.04 -18.45
CA ARG A 374 -3.76 -13.58 -18.29
C ARG A 374 -2.98 -13.14 -17.03
N ALA A 375 -3.15 -13.81 -15.91
CA ALA A 375 -2.43 -13.53 -14.68
C ALA A 375 -0.91 -13.75 -14.83
N LYS A 376 -0.47 -14.79 -15.53
CA LYS A 376 0.95 -15.02 -15.84
C LYS A 376 1.56 -13.92 -16.74
N THR A 377 0.76 -13.38 -17.66
CA THR A 377 1.21 -12.22 -18.46
C THR A 377 1.36 -10.97 -17.59
N LEU A 378 0.43 -10.76 -16.66
CA LEU A 378 0.51 -9.68 -15.68
C LEU A 378 1.73 -9.84 -14.75
N GLN A 379 1.92 -11.05 -14.21
CA GLN A 379 3.05 -11.41 -13.37
C GLN A 379 4.38 -11.02 -14.03
N LYS A 380 4.59 -11.45 -15.28
CA LYS A 380 5.83 -11.14 -16.01
C LYS A 380 6.07 -9.64 -16.08
N TRP A 381 5.06 -8.87 -16.45
CA TRP A 381 5.19 -7.41 -16.55
C TRP A 381 5.45 -6.76 -15.18
N ILE A 382 4.78 -7.21 -14.11
CA ILE A 382 5.00 -6.68 -12.76
C ILE A 382 6.43 -6.97 -12.30
N LEU A 383 6.93 -8.19 -12.49
CA LEU A 383 8.29 -8.57 -12.10
C LEU A 383 9.37 -7.74 -12.81
N GLU A 384 9.10 -7.27 -14.04
CA GLU A 384 10.01 -6.40 -14.79
C GLU A 384 9.85 -4.92 -14.37
N GLU A 385 8.62 -4.43 -14.20
CA GLU A 385 8.34 -3.01 -13.95
C GLU A 385 8.59 -2.60 -12.50
N TYR A 386 8.27 -3.49 -11.55
CA TYR A 386 8.39 -3.29 -10.10
C TYR A 386 9.53 -4.11 -9.50
N GLU A 387 10.55 -4.40 -10.30
CA GLU A 387 11.75 -5.12 -9.87
C GLU A 387 12.36 -4.42 -8.65
N SER A 388 12.83 -5.22 -7.67
CA SER A 388 13.19 -4.77 -6.34
C SER A 388 14.26 -3.68 -6.35
N ASP A 389 15.39 -3.91 -7.05
CA ASP A 389 16.50 -2.96 -7.08
C ASP A 389 16.12 -1.67 -7.80
N LYS A 390 15.40 -1.79 -8.92
CA LYS A 390 14.83 -0.66 -9.68
C LYS A 390 13.95 0.23 -8.80
N MET A 391 13.07 -0.37 -7.97
CA MET A 391 12.16 0.39 -7.12
C MET A 391 12.88 1.03 -5.94
N HIS A 392 13.84 0.35 -5.32
CA HIS A 392 14.66 0.94 -4.26
C HIS A 392 15.52 2.09 -4.77
N GLU A 393 16.16 1.94 -5.93
CA GLU A 393 16.92 3.02 -6.57
C GLU A 393 16.01 4.20 -6.91
N LYS A 394 14.86 3.96 -7.54
CA LYS A 394 13.88 4.98 -7.85
C LYS A 394 13.43 5.73 -6.60
N LEU A 395 13.16 5.03 -5.50
CA LEU A 395 12.74 5.66 -4.25
C LEU A 395 13.87 6.48 -3.63
N SER A 396 15.06 5.94 -3.48
CA SER A 396 16.18 6.64 -2.87
C SER A 396 16.60 7.89 -3.66
N THR A 397 16.61 7.82 -4.99
CA THR A 397 16.91 8.97 -5.87
C THR A 397 15.76 9.98 -5.91
N THR A 398 14.51 9.54 -5.72
CA THR A 398 13.37 10.44 -5.57
C THR A 398 13.40 11.18 -4.24
N ILE A 399 13.75 10.52 -3.14
CA ILE A 399 13.91 11.14 -1.81
C ILE A 399 15.07 12.13 -1.83
N CYS A 400 16.24 11.69 -2.24
CA CYS A 400 17.46 12.49 -2.32
C CYS A 400 18.09 12.38 -3.72
N PRO A 401 17.71 13.26 -4.67
CA PRO A 401 18.31 13.24 -5.99
C PRO A 401 19.84 13.41 -5.91
N PRO A 402 20.58 12.69 -6.76
CA PRO A 402 22.01 12.93 -6.87
C PRO A 402 22.27 14.37 -7.34
N PRO A 403 23.40 14.98 -6.97
CA PRO A 403 23.78 16.30 -7.47
C PRO A 403 23.74 16.35 -9.01
N SER A 404 23.27 17.46 -9.58
CA SER A 404 23.33 17.67 -11.01
C SER A 404 24.77 17.61 -11.54
N LYS A 405 24.96 17.41 -12.84
CA LYS A 405 26.30 17.42 -13.44
C LYS A 405 27.02 18.73 -13.14
N GLU A 406 26.32 19.86 -13.29
CA GLU A 406 26.84 21.20 -12.99
C GLU A 406 27.24 21.34 -11.52
N ALA A 407 26.39 20.82 -10.60
CA ALA A 407 26.73 20.82 -9.17
C ALA A 407 27.94 19.92 -8.86
N LYS A 408 28.12 18.79 -9.54
CA LYS A 408 29.29 17.93 -9.39
C LYS A 408 30.55 18.60 -9.93
N GLU A 409 30.48 19.25 -11.08
CA GLU A 409 31.56 20.02 -11.67
C GLU A 409 31.94 21.19 -10.76
N TRP A 410 30.99 21.91 -10.22
CA TRP A 410 31.24 22.98 -9.27
C TRP A 410 31.89 22.47 -7.96
N LEU A 411 31.37 21.35 -7.40
CA LEU A 411 31.96 20.72 -6.21
C LEU A 411 33.37 20.22 -6.45
N SER A 412 33.70 19.70 -7.64
CA SER A 412 35.06 19.28 -7.98
C SER A 412 36.04 20.47 -8.03
N GLN A 413 35.58 21.63 -8.51
CA GLN A 413 36.39 22.86 -8.51
C GLN A 413 36.66 23.40 -7.09
N LEU A 414 35.73 23.17 -6.14
CA LEU A 414 35.91 23.56 -4.74
C LEU A 414 36.91 22.66 -3.99
N SER A 415 37.00 21.36 -4.38
CA SER A 415 37.95 20.44 -3.77
C SER A 415 39.44 20.79 -4.08
N ASP A 416 39.66 21.58 -5.14
CA ASP A 416 40.98 22.03 -5.56
C ASP A 416 41.40 23.38 -4.91
N ILE A 417 40.53 23.94 -4.05
CA ILE A 417 40.84 25.14 -3.30
C ILE A 417 41.55 24.73 -2.00
N GLU A 418 42.88 24.87 -1.97
CA GLU A 418 43.65 24.79 -0.72
C GLU A 418 43.18 25.92 0.21
N ILE A 419 42.66 25.56 1.38
CA ILE A 419 42.45 26.54 2.45
C ILE A 419 43.81 26.92 3.01
N ILE A 420 44.27 28.09 2.63
CA ILE A 420 45.53 28.70 3.15
C ILE A 420 45.31 29.18 4.58
#